data_2f2875c0528ece189f16c7f1f8e39ce3
#
_entry.id   2f2875c0528ece189f16c7f1f8e39ce3
#
_cell.length_a   1.000
_cell.length_b   1.000
_cell.length_c   1.000
_cell.angle_alpha   90.00
_cell.angle_beta   90.00
_cell.angle_gamma   90.00
#
_symmetry.space_group_name_H-M   'P 1'
#
loop_
_entity.id
_entity.type
_entity.pdbx_description
1 polymer ?
#
loop_
_entity_poly.entity_id
_entity_poly.type
_entity_poly.pdbx_seq_one_letter_code
_entity_poly.pdbx_strand_id
1 'polypeptide(L)'
;MKQFRFFTAAWISIGLMSCNHQEKNPVEEKSFEHHVSAIVQNTHVHTAMAYIPGGEYKPFYGSDTSVVKVNPFLLDERAVTNREYLDFVKSNPAWQKSNIKRIFADTAYLHNWPSDTTLPEGANPDAPICNVSWFAAKAYAESMGKRLPALDEWEFVAMADATSPNARSKPEYSDRIIDLYLQKNRQFNPVKQSAPNYWGVY
;
A
#
# COMPACT_ATOMS: atom_id res chain seq x y z
N MET A 1 26.74 74.91 -38.39
CA MET A 1 25.29 74.82 -38.27
C MET A 1 25.02 73.61 -37.37
N LYS A 2 24.66 73.87 -36.14
CA LYS A 2 23.44 73.53 -35.39
C LYS A 2 22.83 72.19 -35.83
N GLN A 3 22.74 71.17 -34.93
CA GLN A 3 21.69 71.03 -33.95
C GLN A 3 21.96 69.90 -32.94
N PHE A 4 21.56 70.16 -31.74
CA PHE A 4 21.32 69.34 -30.57
C PHE A 4 20.41 68.11 -30.86
N ARG A 5 20.61 67.00 -30.13
CA ARG A 5 19.51 66.32 -29.43
C ARG A 5 19.95 65.09 -28.56
N PHE A 6 19.76 65.29 -27.31
CA PHE A 6 19.17 64.45 -26.25
C PHE A 6 19.59 62.99 -26.07
N PHE A 7 20.08 62.78 -24.88
CA PHE A 7 20.21 61.54 -24.11
C PHE A 7 18.85 60.84 -23.92
N THR A 8 18.82 59.52 -24.11
CA THR A 8 17.90 58.63 -23.37
C THR A 8 18.67 57.44 -22.91
N ALA A 9 18.84 57.38 -21.60
CA ALA A 9 19.36 56.22 -20.91
C ALA A 9 18.37 55.06 -20.97
N ALA A 10 18.73 53.96 -21.60
CA ALA A 10 17.96 52.70 -21.54
C ALA A 10 18.43 51.91 -20.33
N TRP A 11 17.59 51.80 -19.33
CA TRP A 11 17.76 50.91 -18.20
C TRP A 11 17.54 49.48 -18.67
N ILE A 12 18.60 48.69 -18.62
CA ILE A 12 18.52 47.25 -18.80
C ILE A 12 18.04 46.66 -17.47
N SER A 13 16.76 46.33 -17.41
CA SER A 13 16.19 45.54 -16.29
C SER A 13 16.66 44.12 -16.44
N ILE A 14 17.61 43.70 -15.60
CA ILE A 14 17.93 42.26 -15.44
C ILE A 14 16.77 41.64 -14.70
N GLY A 15 15.90 40.91 -15.46
CA GLY A 15 14.86 40.08 -14.91
C GLY A 15 15.51 38.89 -14.19
N LEU A 16 15.52 38.95 -12.87
CA LEU A 16 15.76 37.75 -12.03
C LEU A 16 14.63 36.78 -12.28
N MET A 17 14.93 35.72 -13.03
CA MET A 17 14.05 34.55 -13.16
C MET A 17 14.02 33.88 -11.78
N SER A 18 13.01 34.23 -10.99
CA SER A 18 12.67 33.55 -9.77
C SER A 18 12.23 32.14 -10.13
N CYS A 19 13.01 31.14 -9.78
CA CYS A 19 12.57 29.75 -9.75
C CYS A 19 11.36 29.68 -8.82
N ASN A 20 10.19 29.48 -9.42
CA ASN A 20 8.96 29.23 -8.69
C ASN A 20 9.07 27.84 -8.02
N HIS A 21 9.62 27.84 -6.82
CA HIS A 21 9.50 26.70 -5.90
C HIS A 21 8.03 26.69 -5.51
N GLN A 22 7.27 25.79 -6.09
CA GLN A 22 5.88 25.59 -5.72
C GLN A 22 5.89 25.00 -4.30
N GLU A 23 5.86 25.88 -3.29
CA GLU A 23 5.61 25.50 -1.91
C GLU A 23 4.28 24.73 -1.90
N LYS A 24 4.34 23.45 -1.50
CA LYS A 24 3.15 22.65 -1.22
C LYS A 24 2.31 23.41 -0.22
N ASN A 25 1.07 23.68 -0.58
CA ASN A 25 0.17 24.48 0.23
C ASN A 25 -0.15 23.71 1.52
N PRO A 26 0.32 24.14 2.69
CA PRO A 26 0.10 23.40 3.96
C PRO A 26 -1.38 23.31 4.34
N VAL A 27 -2.24 24.06 3.67
CA VAL A 27 -3.69 24.03 3.86
C VAL A 27 -4.31 22.83 3.16
N GLU A 28 -3.81 22.41 1.98
CA GLU A 28 -4.30 21.21 1.28
C GLU A 28 -3.88 19.92 2.00
N GLU A 29 -2.66 19.87 2.53
CA GLU A 29 -2.16 18.72 3.27
C GLU A 29 -2.95 18.52 4.57
N LYS A 30 -3.18 19.57 5.34
CA LYS A 30 -4.03 19.53 6.56
C LYS A 30 -5.49 19.21 6.26
N SER A 31 -6.04 19.69 5.13
CA SER A 31 -7.40 19.38 4.71
C SER A 31 -7.54 17.91 4.34
N PHE A 32 -6.55 17.34 3.66
CA PHE A 32 -6.53 15.92 3.30
C PHE A 32 -6.37 15.04 4.54
N GLU A 33 -5.44 15.36 5.46
CA GLU A 33 -5.27 14.63 6.72
C GLU A 33 -6.54 14.66 7.58
N HIS A 34 -7.23 15.79 7.64
CA HIS A 34 -8.49 15.90 8.38
C HIS A 34 -9.62 15.09 7.74
N HIS A 35 -9.69 15.06 6.41
CA HIS A 35 -10.65 14.25 5.66
C HIS A 35 -10.40 12.75 5.84
N VAL A 36 -9.13 12.35 5.80
CA VAL A 36 -8.67 10.98 6.07
C VAL A 36 -9.00 10.54 7.49
N SER A 37 -8.75 11.39 8.49
CA SER A 37 -9.11 11.11 9.89
C SER A 37 -10.62 10.94 10.08
N ALA A 38 -11.45 11.72 9.37
CA ALA A 38 -12.90 11.61 9.43
C ALA A 38 -13.43 10.31 8.78
N ILE A 39 -12.80 9.86 7.69
CA ILE A 39 -13.15 8.60 7.02
C ILE A 39 -12.80 7.41 7.93
N VAL A 40 -11.64 7.45 8.58
CA VAL A 40 -11.17 6.39 9.51
C VAL A 40 -12.09 6.23 10.71
N GLN A 41 -12.74 7.30 11.19
CA GLN A 41 -13.63 7.25 12.36
C GLN A 41 -15.05 6.74 12.07
N ASN A 42 -15.47 6.66 10.81
CA ASN A 42 -16.88 6.43 10.47
C ASN A 42 -17.19 5.03 9.94
N THR A 43 -16.24 4.09 9.98
CA THR A 43 -16.42 2.77 9.39
C THR A 43 -16.37 1.67 10.47
N HIS A 44 -17.45 0.94 10.62
CA HIS A 44 -17.59 -0.22 11.52
C HIS A 44 -16.65 -1.37 11.11
N VAL A 45 -15.88 -1.89 12.06
CA VAL A 45 -14.90 -2.99 11.94
C VAL A 45 -13.74 -2.63 11.01
N HIS A 46 -12.74 -1.94 11.55
CA HIS A 46 -11.63 -1.50 10.70
C HIS A 46 -10.30 -1.92 11.25
N THR A 47 -9.56 -2.58 10.35
CA THR A 47 -8.11 -2.58 10.40
C THR A 47 -7.68 -1.12 10.39
N ALA A 48 -6.86 -0.70 11.36
CA ALA A 48 -6.23 0.59 11.31
C ALA A 48 -5.45 0.71 9.99
N MET A 49 -5.49 1.89 9.38
CA MET A 49 -4.82 2.16 8.10
C MET A 49 -3.67 3.13 8.31
N ALA A 50 -2.51 2.80 7.74
CA ALA A 50 -1.37 3.68 7.68
C ALA A 50 -1.52 4.68 6.52
N TYR A 51 -1.21 5.94 6.78
CA TYR A 51 -1.10 6.95 5.73
C TYR A 51 0.26 6.86 5.07
N ILE A 52 0.27 6.62 3.76
CA ILE A 52 1.47 6.57 2.93
C ILE A 52 1.51 7.86 2.11
N PRO A 53 2.50 8.74 2.33
CA PRO A 53 2.53 10.06 1.69
C PRO A 53 2.86 9.99 0.19
N GLY A 54 3.20 8.79 -0.32
CA GLY A 54 3.67 8.62 -1.68
C GLY A 54 5.08 9.16 -1.87
N GLY A 55 5.49 9.29 -3.11
CA GLY A 55 6.83 9.73 -3.46
C GLY A 55 7.30 9.14 -4.79
N GLU A 56 8.60 9.22 -5.02
CA GLU A 56 9.23 8.66 -6.22
C GLU A 56 10.08 7.45 -5.84
N TYR A 57 10.02 6.40 -6.66
CA TYR A 57 10.85 5.21 -6.48
C TYR A 57 11.21 4.58 -7.82
N LYS A 58 12.22 3.73 -7.82
CA LYS A 58 12.56 2.87 -8.95
C LYS A 58 11.95 1.49 -8.73
N PRO A 59 11.11 0.96 -9.64
CA PRO A 59 10.56 -0.37 -9.56
C PRO A 59 11.64 -1.44 -9.42
N PHE A 60 11.30 -2.54 -8.76
CA PHE A 60 12.22 -3.66 -8.58
C PHE A 60 12.36 -4.49 -9.87
N TYR A 61 11.26 -4.62 -10.60
CA TYR A 61 11.19 -5.37 -11.84
C TYR A 61 10.95 -4.44 -13.02
N GLY A 62 11.60 -4.72 -14.12
CA GLY A 62 11.44 -4.03 -15.40
C GLY A 62 12.77 -3.71 -16.05
N SER A 63 12.78 -3.62 -17.37
CA SER A 63 13.92 -3.14 -18.16
C SER A 63 14.05 -1.62 -18.16
N ASP A 64 12.99 -0.95 -17.69
CA ASP A 64 12.95 0.51 -17.61
C ASP A 64 13.46 0.97 -16.25
N THR A 65 14.47 1.83 -16.27
CA THR A 65 15.05 2.45 -15.06
C THR A 65 14.34 3.74 -14.68
N SER A 66 13.19 4.04 -15.30
CA SER A 66 12.43 5.25 -15.02
C SER A 66 11.91 5.25 -13.58
N VAL A 67 11.90 6.45 -13.03
CA VAL A 67 11.34 6.70 -11.71
C VAL A 67 9.82 6.76 -11.83
N VAL A 68 9.13 6.03 -10.96
CA VAL A 68 7.67 6.01 -10.88
C VAL A 68 7.22 6.89 -9.70
N LYS A 69 6.20 7.69 -9.94
CA LYS A 69 5.57 8.52 -8.90
C LYS A 69 4.35 7.80 -8.33
N VAL A 70 4.37 7.59 -7.02
CA VAL A 70 3.25 7.04 -6.25
C VAL A 70 2.53 8.21 -5.56
N ASN A 71 1.21 8.29 -5.75
CA ASN A 71 0.39 9.29 -5.07
C ASN A 71 0.13 8.88 -3.60
N PRO A 72 -0.23 9.81 -2.71
CA PRO A 72 -0.63 9.46 -1.35
C PRO A 72 -1.82 8.49 -1.31
N PHE A 73 -1.79 7.54 -0.37
CA PHE A 73 -2.87 6.56 -0.18
C PHE A 73 -2.91 6.03 1.24
N LEU A 74 -3.99 5.32 1.57
CA LEU A 74 -4.13 4.58 2.82
C LEU A 74 -3.93 3.09 2.58
N LEU A 75 -3.15 2.44 3.43
CA LEU A 75 -2.93 1.00 3.40
C LEU A 75 -3.28 0.39 4.76
N ASP A 76 -3.94 -0.76 4.76
CA ASP A 76 -4.14 -1.50 6.00
C ASP A 76 -2.79 -1.79 6.66
N GLU A 77 -2.67 -1.51 7.97
CA GLU A 77 -1.42 -1.71 8.69
C GLU A 77 -0.97 -3.17 8.73
N ARG A 78 -1.87 -4.10 8.47
CA ARG A 78 -1.63 -5.54 8.55
C ARG A 78 -2.40 -6.32 7.50
N ALA A 79 -1.98 -7.55 7.28
CA ALA A 79 -2.72 -8.49 6.44
C ALA A 79 -4.12 -8.81 7.02
N VAL A 80 -5.04 -9.16 6.12
CA VAL A 80 -6.37 -9.69 6.48
C VAL A 80 -6.21 -11.02 7.22
N THR A 81 -6.95 -11.17 8.32
CA THR A 81 -6.88 -12.38 9.14
C THR A 81 -7.83 -13.48 8.68
N ASN A 82 -7.57 -14.71 9.13
CA ASN A 82 -8.47 -15.84 8.94
C ASN A 82 -9.89 -15.56 9.44
N ARG A 83 -10.02 -14.89 10.60
CA ARG A 83 -11.31 -14.51 11.18
C ARG A 83 -12.07 -13.54 10.28
N GLU A 84 -11.43 -12.48 9.85
CA GLU A 84 -12.04 -11.47 9.00
C GLU A 84 -12.50 -12.05 7.66
N TYR A 85 -11.67 -12.90 7.07
CA TYR A 85 -12.02 -13.57 5.83
C TYR A 85 -13.13 -14.62 5.99
N LEU A 86 -13.16 -15.33 7.13
CA LEU A 86 -14.25 -16.24 7.49
C LEU A 86 -15.59 -15.51 7.58
N ASP A 87 -15.62 -14.34 8.21
CA ASP A 87 -16.84 -13.54 8.31
C ASP A 87 -17.29 -13.01 6.95
N PHE A 88 -16.33 -12.67 6.08
CA PHE A 88 -16.62 -12.32 4.69
C PHE A 88 -17.29 -13.47 3.91
N VAL A 89 -16.74 -14.67 3.93
CA VAL A 89 -17.33 -15.80 3.18
C VAL A 89 -18.66 -16.27 3.76
N LYS A 90 -18.90 -16.11 5.07
CA LYS A 90 -20.21 -16.35 5.69
C LYS A 90 -21.26 -15.37 5.17
N SER A 91 -20.89 -14.12 5.02
CA SER A 91 -21.79 -13.05 4.55
C SER A 91 -21.93 -13.01 3.01
N ASN A 92 -21.03 -13.67 2.28
CA ASN A 92 -20.95 -13.67 0.82
C ASN A 92 -20.82 -15.08 0.26
N PRO A 93 -21.93 -15.86 0.20
CA PRO A 93 -21.90 -17.27 -0.19
C PRO A 93 -21.29 -17.57 -1.55
N ALA A 94 -21.30 -16.62 -2.48
CA ALA A 94 -20.67 -16.78 -3.80
C ALA A 94 -19.15 -16.99 -3.73
N TRP A 95 -18.51 -16.58 -2.62
CA TRP A 95 -17.08 -16.75 -2.36
C TRP A 95 -16.75 -17.90 -1.43
N GLN A 96 -17.72 -18.74 -1.10
CA GLN A 96 -17.50 -19.98 -0.39
C GLN A 96 -16.77 -20.99 -1.29
N LYS A 97 -15.96 -21.84 -0.69
CA LYS A 97 -15.13 -22.84 -1.38
C LYS A 97 -15.93 -23.74 -2.33
N SER A 98 -17.13 -24.15 -1.91
CA SER A 98 -18.01 -25.01 -2.73
C SER A 98 -18.74 -24.27 -3.86
N ASN A 99 -18.90 -22.95 -3.75
CA ASN A 99 -19.72 -22.13 -4.64
C ASN A 99 -18.92 -21.30 -5.64
N ILE A 100 -17.63 -21.05 -5.35
CA ILE A 100 -16.81 -20.20 -6.20
C ILE A 100 -16.67 -20.79 -7.61
N LYS A 101 -16.87 -19.95 -8.62
CA LYS A 101 -16.69 -20.38 -10.02
C LYS A 101 -15.20 -20.58 -10.32
N ARG A 102 -14.87 -21.66 -11.06
CA ARG A 102 -13.48 -22.02 -11.42
C ARG A 102 -12.73 -20.96 -12.20
N ILE A 103 -13.42 -20.06 -12.86
CA ILE A 103 -12.81 -18.90 -13.53
C ILE A 103 -12.22 -17.88 -12.52
N PHE A 104 -12.71 -17.86 -11.29
CA PHE A 104 -12.28 -16.92 -10.24
C PHE A 104 -11.32 -17.54 -9.23
N ALA A 105 -11.20 -18.86 -9.17
CA ALA A 105 -10.29 -19.55 -8.26
C ALA A 105 -9.95 -20.95 -8.76
N ASP A 106 -8.73 -21.37 -8.51
CA ASP A 106 -8.26 -22.73 -8.74
C ASP A 106 -8.54 -23.66 -7.55
N THR A 107 -8.04 -24.88 -7.62
CA THR A 107 -8.20 -25.90 -6.56
C THR A 107 -7.47 -25.58 -5.27
N ALA A 108 -6.55 -24.60 -5.26
CA ALA A 108 -5.82 -24.18 -4.07
C ALA A 108 -6.64 -23.23 -3.19
N TYR A 109 -7.73 -22.66 -3.73
CA TYR A 109 -8.57 -21.73 -3.00
C TYR A 109 -9.19 -22.38 -1.75
N LEU A 110 -8.84 -21.85 -0.59
CA LEU A 110 -9.26 -22.33 0.75
C LEU A 110 -9.16 -23.88 0.87
N HIS A 111 -8.19 -24.51 0.19
CA HIS A 111 -8.10 -25.98 0.07
C HIS A 111 -7.98 -26.67 1.43
N ASN A 112 -7.34 -26.02 2.40
CA ASN A 112 -7.15 -26.54 3.76
C ASN A 112 -8.35 -26.33 4.69
N TRP A 113 -9.38 -25.59 4.26
CA TRP A 113 -10.59 -25.43 5.06
C TRP A 113 -11.45 -26.71 4.96
N PRO A 114 -11.90 -27.28 6.10
CA PRO A 114 -12.71 -28.52 6.08
C PRO A 114 -14.11 -28.30 5.49
N SER A 115 -14.64 -27.08 5.60
CA SER A 115 -15.92 -26.68 5.00
C SER A 115 -15.88 -25.24 4.52
N ASP A 116 -16.99 -24.75 3.96
CA ASP A 116 -17.11 -23.36 3.47
C ASP A 116 -16.94 -22.30 4.55
N THR A 117 -17.29 -22.65 5.80
CA THR A 117 -17.38 -21.71 6.90
C THR A 117 -16.68 -22.18 8.17
N THR A 118 -15.69 -23.06 8.02
CA THR A 118 -14.93 -23.61 9.14
C THR A 118 -13.43 -23.48 8.88
N LEU A 119 -12.72 -22.88 9.79
CA LEU A 119 -11.25 -22.83 9.75
C LEU A 119 -10.65 -24.23 9.99
N PRO A 120 -9.45 -24.50 9.46
CA PRO A 120 -8.73 -25.72 9.78
C PRO A 120 -8.54 -25.92 11.29
N GLU A 121 -8.48 -27.17 11.74
CA GLU A 121 -8.13 -27.47 13.12
C GLU A 121 -6.74 -26.90 13.46
N GLY A 122 -6.63 -26.24 14.60
CA GLY A 122 -5.41 -25.57 15.03
C GLY A 122 -5.05 -24.28 14.28
N ALA A 123 -5.86 -23.86 13.31
CA ALA A 123 -5.63 -22.57 12.65
C ALA A 123 -5.84 -21.41 13.63
N ASN A 124 -4.87 -20.49 13.65
CA ASN A 124 -5.00 -19.28 14.44
C ASN A 124 -5.94 -18.30 13.71
N PRO A 125 -7.07 -17.89 14.32
CA PRO A 125 -8.00 -16.94 13.71
C PRO A 125 -7.39 -15.57 13.41
N ASP A 126 -6.35 -15.17 14.14
CA ASP A 126 -5.70 -13.88 14.01
C ASP A 126 -4.43 -13.94 13.14
N ALA A 127 -4.11 -15.11 12.55
CA ALA A 127 -3.06 -15.23 11.55
C ALA A 127 -3.57 -14.76 10.17
N PRO A 128 -2.64 -14.34 9.27
CA PRO A 128 -3.00 -13.95 7.91
C PRO A 128 -3.74 -15.05 7.15
N ILE A 129 -4.78 -14.68 6.41
CA ILE A 129 -5.44 -15.58 5.48
C ILE A 129 -4.52 -15.95 4.33
N CYS A 130 -4.52 -17.21 3.91
CA CYS A 130 -3.77 -17.73 2.78
C CYS A 130 -4.67 -18.50 1.83
N ASN A 131 -4.14 -18.85 0.64
CA ASN A 131 -4.84 -19.61 -0.38
C ASN A 131 -6.13 -18.93 -0.83
N VAL A 132 -6.10 -17.63 -1.05
CA VAL A 132 -7.16 -16.84 -1.65
C VAL A 132 -6.77 -16.43 -3.07
N SER A 133 -7.74 -16.39 -3.97
CA SER A 133 -7.50 -15.89 -5.32
C SER A 133 -7.48 -14.35 -5.35
N TRP A 134 -6.86 -13.79 -6.40
CA TRP A 134 -6.89 -12.34 -6.60
C TRP A 134 -8.31 -11.79 -6.68
N PHE A 135 -9.23 -12.50 -7.37
CA PHE A 135 -10.62 -12.10 -7.50
C PHE A 135 -11.34 -12.08 -6.15
N ALA A 136 -11.10 -13.08 -5.32
CA ALA A 136 -11.70 -13.16 -3.98
C ALA A 136 -11.11 -12.11 -3.03
N ALA A 137 -9.81 -11.84 -3.09
CA ALA A 137 -9.17 -10.77 -2.34
C ALA A 137 -9.71 -9.39 -2.76
N LYS A 138 -9.92 -9.17 -4.08
CA LYS A 138 -10.54 -7.96 -4.60
C LYS A 138 -11.97 -7.79 -4.08
N ALA A 139 -12.79 -8.84 -4.15
CA ALA A 139 -14.16 -8.81 -3.65
C ALA A 139 -14.23 -8.55 -2.14
N TYR A 140 -13.30 -9.13 -1.36
CA TYR A 140 -13.16 -8.82 0.06
C TYR A 140 -12.88 -7.33 0.27
N ALA A 141 -11.88 -6.77 -0.41
CA ALA A 141 -11.53 -5.36 -0.29
C ALA A 141 -12.72 -4.45 -0.63
N GLU A 142 -13.44 -4.74 -1.73
CA GLU A 142 -14.62 -4.00 -2.16
C GLU A 142 -15.77 -4.09 -1.14
N SER A 143 -15.98 -5.25 -0.51
CA SER A 143 -16.98 -5.41 0.54
C SER A 143 -16.70 -4.58 1.79
N MET A 144 -15.43 -4.21 1.98
CA MET A 144 -14.97 -3.35 3.07
C MET A 144 -14.86 -1.87 2.65
N GLY A 145 -15.38 -1.50 1.47
CA GLY A 145 -15.24 -0.13 0.93
C GLY A 145 -13.81 0.25 0.53
N LYS A 146 -12.96 -0.74 0.29
CA LYS A 146 -11.53 -0.60 -0.04
C LYS A 146 -11.23 -1.13 -1.45
N ARG A 147 -9.99 -1.05 -1.85
CA ARG A 147 -9.44 -1.70 -3.04
C ARG A 147 -8.13 -2.42 -2.71
N LEU A 148 -7.70 -3.29 -3.58
CA LEU A 148 -6.33 -3.79 -3.53
C LEU A 148 -5.34 -2.66 -3.88
N PRO A 149 -4.15 -2.64 -3.28
CA PRO A 149 -3.10 -1.73 -3.68
C PRO A 149 -2.68 -2.01 -5.14
N ALA A 150 -2.30 -0.96 -5.86
CA ALA A 150 -1.60 -1.11 -7.13
C ALA A 150 -0.20 -1.70 -6.89
N LEU A 151 0.42 -2.25 -7.95
CA LEU A 151 1.76 -2.82 -7.85
C LEU A 151 2.77 -1.79 -7.32
N ASP A 152 2.73 -0.58 -7.86
CA ASP A 152 3.65 0.50 -7.46
C ASP A 152 3.43 0.95 -6.00
N GLU A 153 2.18 0.98 -5.54
CA GLU A 153 1.85 1.28 -4.14
C GLU A 153 2.42 0.19 -3.20
N TRP A 154 2.25 -1.07 -3.58
CA TRP A 154 2.76 -2.19 -2.81
C TRP A 154 4.29 -2.20 -2.78
N GLU A 155 4.96 -2.06 -3.92
CA GLU A 155 6.43 -2.03 -3.99
C GLU A 155 7.00 -0.86 -3.20
N PHE A 156 6.38 0.33 -3.30
CA PHE A 156 6.80 1.51 -2.56
C PHE A 156 6.83 1.29 -1.05
N VAL A 157 5.82 0.60 -0.51
CA VAL A 157 5.76 0.29 0.92
C VAL A 157 6.66 -0.88 1.28
N ALA A 158 6.73 -1.90 0.43
CA ALA A 158 7.48 -3.13 0.69
C ALA A 158 9.00 -2.93 0.73
N MET A 159 9.55 -1.90 0.04
CA MET A 159 10.98 -1.63 0.08
C MET A 159 11.48 -1.03 1.40
N ALA A 160 10.59 -0.71 2.35
CA ALA A 160 10.93 -0.14 3.64
C ALA A 160 11.30 -1.22 4.67
N ASP A 161 12.26 -0.90 5.56
CA ASP A 161 12.46 -1.60 6.83
C ASP A 161 11.92 -0.75 8.00
N ALA A 162 12.19 -1.14 9.23
CA ALA A 162 11.73 -0.41 10.40
C ALA A 162 12.33 1.01 10.54
N THR A 163 13.43 1.32 9.86
CA THR A 163 14.23 2.55 10.05
C THR A 163 14.38 3.39 8.78
N SER A 164 14.07 2.83 7.63
CA SER A 164 14.32 3.47 6.34
C SER A 164 13.15 3.23 5.37
N PRO A 165 12.72 4.26 4.63
CA PRO A 165 11.69 4.10 3.59
C PRO A 165 12.18 3.27 2.40
N ASN A 166 13.50 3.10 2.23
CA ASN A 166 14.09 2.25 1.20
C ASN A 166 15.31 1.51 1.78
N ALA A 167 15.13 0.24 2.06
CA ALA A 167 16.14 -0.64 2.64
C ALA A 167 16.80 -1.58 1.62
N ARG A 168 16.46 -1.50 0.34
CA ARG A 168 16.91 -2.45 -0.70
C ARG A 168 18.42 -2.55 -0.89
N SER A 169 19.16 -1.50 -0.51
CA SER A 169 20.63 -1.51 -0.53
C SER A 169 21.27 -2.11 0.71
N LYS A 170 20.49 -2.46 1.74
CA LYS A 170 20.99 -3.06 2.98
C LYS A 170 21.08 -4.57 2.82
N PRO A 171 22.23 -5.21 3.06
CA PRO A 171 22.36 -6.67 3.01
C PRO A 171 21.34 -7.39 3.90
N GLU A 172 21.12 -6.89 5.11
CA GLU A 172 20.22 -7.49 6.10
C GLU A 172 18.76 -7.52 5.61
N TYR A 173 18.36 -6.57 4.76
CA TYR A 173 17.03 -6.56 4.17
C TYR A 173 16.87 -7.73 3.18
N SER A 174 17.84 -7.94 2.31
CA SER A 174 17.86 -9.04 1.35
C SER A 174 17.92 -10.40 2.03
N ASP A 175 18.79 -10.53 3.03
CA ASP A 175 18.96 -11.77 3.81
C ASP A 175 17.66 -12.16 4.50
N ARG A 176 16.97 -11.21 5.12
CA ARG A 176 15.67 -11.43 5.74
C ARG A 176 14.62 -11.92 4.75
N ILE A 177 14.57 -11.38 3.54
CA ILE A 177 13.63 -11.83 2.52
C ILE A 177 13.97 -13.26 2.09
N ILE A 178 15.25 -13.57 1.86
CA ILE A 178 15.72 -14.91 1.50
C ILE A 178 15.33 -15.92 2.59
N ASP A 179 15.58 -15.60 3.85
CA ASP A 179 15.24 -16.45 4.99
C ASP A 179 13.73 -16.75 5.04
N LEU A 180 12.89 -15.73 4.72
CA LEU A 180 11.46 -15.93 4.65
C LEU A 180 11.05 -16.95 3.56
N TYR A 181 11.74 -16.96 2.42
CA TYR A 181 11.47 -17.92 1.34
C TYR A 181 12.01 -19.33 1.65
N LEU A 182 13.09 -19.44 2.40
CA LEU A 182 13.71 -20.72 2.73
C LEU A 182 13.00 -21.51 3.85
N GLN A 183 12.13 -20.86 4.62
CA GLN A 183 11.39 -21.52 5.69
C GLN A 183 10.37 -22.53 5.12
N LYS A 184 10.65 -23.80 5.33
CA LYS A 184 9.72 -24.91 5.04
C LYS A 184 8.68 -25.01 6.17
N ASN A 185 7.44 -25.33 5.84
CA ASN A 185 6.35 -25.55 6.81
C ASN A 185 6.03 -24.34 7.70
N ARG A 186 5.95 -23.19 7.09
CA ARG A 186 5.69 -21.93 7.78
C ARG A 186 4.30 -21.94 8.44
N GLN A 187 4.26 -21.94 9.76
CA GLN A 187 3.06 -21.53 10.49
C GLN A 187 3.06 -20.02 10.58
N PHE A 188 1.95 -19.42 10.14
CA PHE A 188 1.79 -17.97 10.25
C PHE A 188 1.42 -17.60 11.67
N ASN A 189 2.21 -16.73 12.25
CA ASN A 189 1.91 -16.12 13.54
C ASN A 189 0.71 -15.15 13.40
N PRO A 190 0.04 -14.80 14.52
CA PRO A 190 -0.89 -13.68 14.52
C PRO A 190 -0.28 -12.43 13.92
N VAL A 191 -1.12 -11.62 13.25
CA VAL A 191 -0.68 -10.35 12.69
C VAL A 191 -0.16 -9.39 13.77
N LYS A 192 0.69 -8.44 13.39
CA LYS A 192 1.30 -7.43 14.31
C LYS A 192 2.23 -7.99 15.39
N GLN A 193 2.81 -9.16 15.22
CA GLN A 193 3.80 -9.70 16.17
C GLN A 193 5.24 -9.24 15.89
N SER A 194 5.51 -8.71 14.72
CA SER A 194 6.79 -8.08 14.39
C SER A 194 6.73 -6.56 14.61
N ALA A 195 7.87 -5.90 14.57
CA ALA A 195 7.89 -4.46 14.45
C ALA A 195 7.35 -4.04 13.06
N PRO A 196 6.61 -2.92 12.96
CA PRO A 196 6.18 -2.38 11.69
C PRO A 196 7.37 -1.86 10.89
N ASN A 197 7.18 -1.70 9.59
CA ASN A 197 8.14 -1.01 8.76
C ASN A 197 8.09 0.52 8.98
N TYR A 198 8.91 1.27 8.26
CA TYR A 198 8.99 2.74 8.34
C TYR A 198 7.63 3.44 8.18
N TRP A 199 6.72 2.85 7.43
CA TRP A 199 5.38 3.39 7.15
C TRP A 199 4.32 2.95 8.17
N GLY A 200 4.67 2.19 9.20
CA GLY A 200 3.72 1.67 10.18
C GLY A 200 2.97 0.40 9.72
N VAL A 201 3.45 -0.27 8.67
CA VAL A 201 2.85 -1.48 8.09
C VAL A 201 3.62 -2.72 8.56
N TYR A 202 2.88 -3.80 8.93
CA TYR A 202 3.40 -5.05 9.51
C TYR A 202 3.54 -6.17 8.47
#